data_784024e75cc3ab40da56028c8db116c5
#
_entry.id   784024e75cc3ab40da56028c8db116c5
#
_cell.length_a   1.000
_cell.length_b   1.000
_cell.length_c   1.000
_cell.angle_alpha   90.00
_cell.angle_beta   90.00
_cell.angle_gamma   90.00
#
_symmetry.space_group_name_H-M   'P 1'
#
loop_
_entity.id
_entity.type
_entity.pdbx_description
1 polymer ?
#
loop_
_entity_poly.entity_id
_entity_poly.type
_entity_poly.pdbx_seq_one_letter_code
_entity_poly.pdbx_strand_id
1 'polypeptide(L)'
;MSAQRVPITVAYGDGIGPEIMAATLEILEGAGARIAPEVIEIGEKVYLKGIPTGVEPSAWESLRRTRVFLKAPIITPQGGGYKSLNVTTRKTLGLYANVRPCVSYPPFVKTKHPNMDVVIVRENEEDTYAGIEYRQTADVYECLKLISRPGSEKIVRYAFEYARRNNRKKVTCFTKDNIMKMTDGIFHKVFDEIGAQYPDIEKEHWIVDIGAAKMADTPEAFDVIVMPNLYGDILSDVAAQIAGSVGLAGSANIGDRCAMFEAIHGSAPRRAGQNLANPSGLLLGAVLMLVHIGQEDVAERMHNAWLKTIEDGVHTYDVFTEGLSREKVGTKEFARAVVTRMGQRPEKLKAVSYRGAPKQTVGAGASRPPAVRKETVGVDVFLDWTGGAPEELGRLLQPLSGDGLKLGMISNRGIEVWPGGFPETFCTDHWRCRFLADGSTTVGHAKIAGLLARIGAAGLDFVKTENLCSFDGQKAYSGAD
;
A
#
# COMPACT_ATOMS: atom_id res chain seq x y z
N MET A 1 23.35 -30.95 18.40
CA MET A 1 21.89 -30.73 18.39
C MET A 1 21.53 -30.18 17.04
N SER A 2 20.68 -30.81 16.22
CA SER A 2 20.23 -30.26 14.94
C SER A 2 19.43 -29.00 15.25
N ALA A 3 19.83 -27.88 14.67
CA ALA A 3 19.08 -26.63 14.88
C ALA A 3 17.62 -26.84 14.43
N GLN A 4 16.68 -26.47 15.28
CA GLN A 4 15.24 -26.62 15.01
C GLN A 4 14.88 -25.86 13.74
N ARG A 5 14.23 -26.53 12.78
CA ARG A 5 13.74 -25.89 11.55
C ARG A 5 12.50 -25.03 11.87
N VAL A 6 12.47 -23.83 11.34
CA VAL A 6 11.33 -22.92 11.50
C VAL A 6 10.28 -23.23 10.42
N PRO A 7 9.03 -23.57 10.79
CA PRO A 7 7.98 -23.78 9.80
C PRO A 7 7.63 -22.44 9.13
N ILE A 8 7.53 -22.46 7.81
CA ILE A 8 7.11 -21.34 6.97
C ILE A 8 6.08 -21.80 5.96
N THR A 9 5.09 -20.96 5.65
CA THR A 9 4.17 -21.21 4.54
C THR A 9 4.79 -20.71 3.25
N VAL A 10 4.61 -21.45 2.16
CA VAL A 10 5.15 -21.11 0.82
C VAL A 10 4.05 -21.21 -0.22
N ALA A 11 3.94 -20.20 -1.09
CA ALA A 11 3.06 -20.23 -2.25
C ALA A 11 3.83 -19.92 -3.54
N TYR A 12 3.73 -20.83 -4.50
CA TYR A 12 4.41 -20.69 -5.81
C TYR A 12 3.76 -19.63 -6.70
N GLY A 13 2.51 -19.23 -6.42
CA GLY A 13 1.80 -18.19 -7.15
C GLY A 13 1.52 -18.54 -8.62
N ASP A 14 1.41 -17.49 -9.44
CA ASP A 14 1.02 -17.58 -10.84
C ASP A 14 2.10 -17.01 -11.78
N GLY A 15 1.96 -17.25 -13.08
CA GLY A 15 2.86 -16.71 -14.09
C GLY A 15 4.31 -17.15 -13.91
N ILE A 16 5.23 -16.21 -13.70
CA ILE A 16 6.65 -16.50 -13.42
C ILE A 16 6.89 -17.01 -11.99
N GLY A 17 5.87 -16.99 -11.14
CA GLY A 17 5.96 -17.36 -9.73
C GLY A 17 6.60 -18.71 -9.48
N PRO A 18 6.15 -19.80 -10.13
CA PRO A 18 6.73 -21.13 -9.95
C PRO A 18 8.24 -21.21 -10.24
N GLU A 19 8.70 -20.50 -11.27
CA GLU A 19 10.12 -20.49 -11.64
C GLU A 19 10.98 -19.77 -10.60
N ILE A 20 10.58 -18.57 -10.20
CA ILE A 20 11.35 -17.77 -9.24
C ILE A 20 11.26 -18.33 -7.82
N MET A 21 10.17 -19.00 -7.45
CA MET A 21 10.07 -19.70 -6.16
C MET A 21 10.97 -20.91 -6.12
N ALA A 22 10.99 -21.74 -7.16
CA ALA A 22 11.88 -22.89 -7.23
C ALA A 22 13.36 -22.45 -7.13
N ALA A 23 13.75 -21.41 -7.88
CA ALA A 23 15.07 -20.81 -7.81
C ALA A 23 15.41 -20.27 -6.40
N THR A 24 14.47 -19.59 -5.76
CA THR A 24 14.66 -19.05 -4.40
C THR A 24 14.81 -20.16 -3.35
N LEU A 25 14.02 -21.23 -3.44
CA LEU A 25 14.13 -22.36 -2.52
C LEU A 25 15.45 -23.12 -2.71
N GLU A 26 15.95 -23.30 -3.96
CA GLU A 26 17.26 -23.86 -4.26
C GLU A 26 18.39 -23.02 -3.59
N ILE A 27 18.29 -21.69 -3.69
CA ILE A 27 19.26 -20.78 -3.06
C ILE A 27 19.19 -20.86 -1.53
N LEU A 28 17.98 -20.90 -0.96
CA LEU A 28 17.78 -21.05 0.49
C LEU A 28 18.39 -22.36 1.02
N GLU A 29 18.20 -23.45 0.30
CA GLU A 29 18.80 -24.75 0.62
C GLU A 29 20.34 -24.68 0.54
N GLY A 30 20.87 -24.15 -0.56
CA GLY A 30 22.32 -23.94 -0.74
C GLY A 30 22.95 -23.04 0.31
N ALA A 31 22.20 -22.06 0.84
CA ALA A 31 22.63 -21.19 1.94
C ALA A 31 22.55 -21.90 3.32
N GLY A 32 21.95 -23.08 3.41
CA GLY A 32 21.77 -23.79 4.67
C GLY A 32 20.65 -23.23 5.54
N ALA A 33 19.57 -22.73 4.95
CA ALA A 33 18.42 -22.20 5.67
C ALA A 33 17.74 -23.30 6.52
N ARG A 34 17.49 -22.97 7.77
CA ARG A 34 16.86 -23.87 8.75
C ARG A 34 15.35 -23.65 8.75
N ILE A 35 14.71 -23.97 7.64
CA ILE A 35 13.27 -23.81 7.41
C ILE A 35 12.58 -25.13 7.13
N ALA A 36 11.28 -25.22 7.43
CA ALA A 36 10.39 -26.33 7.07
C ALA A 36 9.24 -25.74 6.22
N PRO A 37 9.35 -25.75 4.87
CA PRO A 37 8.34 -25.19 4.00
C PRO A 37 7.05 -26.02 4.01
N GLU A 38 5.91 -25.36 4.20
CA GLU A 38 4.56 -25.88 4.01
C GLU A 38 3.97 -25.24 2.76
N VAL A 39 3.85 -26.02 1.70
CA VAL A 39 3.37 -25.52 0.42
C VAL A 39 1.84 -25.42 0.44
N ILE A 40 1.33 -24.27 0.05
CA ILE A 40 -0.10 -24.03 -0.14
C ILE A 40 -0.39 -23.63 -1.59
N GLU A 41 -1.60 -23.93 -2.06
CA GLU A 41 -2.11 -23.40 -3.32
C GLU A 41 -2.99 -22.16 -3.05
N ILE A 42 -2.70 -21.08 -3.76
CA ILE A 42 -3.50 -19.85 -3.80
C ILE A 42 -3.43 -19.27 -5.21
N GLY A 43 -4.40 -18.46 -5.60
CA GLY A 43 -4.39 -17.77 -6.88
C GLY A 43 -5.46 -18.26 -7.85
N GLU A 44 -5.24 -18.01 -9.13
CA GLU A 44 -6.18 -18.31 -10.21
C GLU A 44 -6.60 -19.78 -10.25
N LYS A 45 -5.66 -20.70 -10.03
CA LYS A 45 -5.95 -22.14 -10.02
C LYS A 45 -6.98 -22.54 -8.97
N VAL A 46 -6.92 -21.94 -7.79
CA VAL A 46 -7.88 -22.21 -6.69
C VAL A 46 -9.23 -21.59 -7.00
N TYR A 47 -9.24 -20.39 -7.56
CA TYR A 47 -10.47 -19.74 -8.01
C TYR A 47 -11.20 -20.59 -9.07
N LEU A 48 -10.48 -21.09 -10.06
CA LEU A 48 -11.03 -21.95 -11.13
C LEU A 48 -11.56 -23.31 -10.61
N LYS A 49 -11.12 -23.76 -9.44
CA LYS A 49 -11.69 -24.92 -8.74
C LYS A 49 -13.06 -24.63 -8.06
N GLY A 50 -13.56 -23.40 -8.19
CA GLY A 50 -14.84 -22.97 -7.60
C GLY A 50 -14.72 -22.40 -6.17
N ILE A 51 -13.53 -22.02 -5.73
CA ILE A 51 -13.33 -21.32 -4.45
C ILE A 51 -13.22 -19.81 -4.71
N PRO A 52 -14.30 -19.02 -4.49
CA PRO A 52 -14.34 -17.61 -4.91
C PRO A 52 -13.27 -16.72 -4.28
N THR A 53 -12.75 -17.13 -3.12
CA THR A 53 -11.68 -16.40 -2.41
C THR A 53 -10.31 -16.63 -3.03
N GLY A 54 -10.12 -17.63 -3.92
CA GLY A 54 -8.81 -18.01 -4.44
C GLY A 54 -7.83 -18.54 -3.39
N VAL A 55 -8.31 -18.84 -2.18
CA VAL A 55 -7.52 -19.36 -1.04
C VAL A 55 -8.28 -20.49 -0.37
N GLU A 56 -7.70 -21.68 -0.33
CA GLU A 56 -8.31 -22.83 0.34
C GLU A 56 -8.35 -22.62 1.89
N PRO A 57 -9.34 -23.17 2.60
CA PRO A 57 -9.39 -23.10 4.08
C PRO A 57 -8.12 -23.61 4.77
N SER A 58 -7.53 -24.71 4.28
CA SER A 58 -6.27 -25.27 4.75
C SER A 58 -5.07 -24.33 4.65
N ALA A 59 -5.07 -23.47 3.62
CA ALA A 59 -4.05 -22.43 3.47
C ALA A 59 -4.08 -21.42 4.62
N TRP A 60 -5.27 -21.00 5.05
CA TRP A 60 -5.40 -20.10 6.20
C TRP A 60 -4.95 -20.75 7.51
N GLU A 61 -5.14 -22.05 7.67
CA GLU A 61 -4.65 -22.79 8.85
C GLU A 61 -3.12 -22.81 8.90
N SER A 62 -2.46 -23.09 7.75
CA SER A 62 -1.01 -23.03 7.64
C SER A 62 -0.48 -21.63 7.97
N LEU A 63 -1.05 -20.58 7.37
CA LEU A 63 -0.65 -19.17 7.60
C LEU A 63 -0.77 -18.76 9.09
N ARG A 64 -1.84 -19.17 9.78
CA ARG A 64 -2.03 -18.89 11.21
C ARG A 64 -1.02 -19.64 12.10
N ARG A 65 -0.64 -20.86 11.70
CA ARG A 65 0.29 -21.70 12.46
C ARG A 65 1.73 -21.25 12.27
N THR A 66 2.17 -21.06 11.04
CA THR A 66 3.56 -20.70 10.73
C THR A 66 3.87 -19.24 11.00
N ARG A 67 2.90 -18.33 10.78
CA ARG A 67 3.03 -16.88 10.93
C ARG A 67 4.09 -16.23 10.04
N VAL A 68 4.71 -17.00 9.19
CA VAL A 68 5.73 -16.58 8.23
C VAL A 68 5.35 -17.10 6.86
N PHE A 69 5.21 -16.21 5.90
CA PHE A 69 4.75 -16.52 4.57
C PHE A 69 5.72 -16.02 3.51
N LEU A 70 6.29 -16.93 2.73
CA LEU A 70 7.07 -16.61 1.53
C LEU A 70 6.19 -16.87 0.30
N LYS A 71 5.90 -15.82 -0.47
CA LYS A 71 4.91 -15.88 -1.55
C LYS A 71 5.49 -15.33 -2.86
N ALA A 72 5.40 -16.09 -3.94
CA ALA A 72 5.63 -15.58 -5.28
C ALA A 72 4.41 -14.77 -5.80
N PRO A 73 4.56 -13.98 -6.87
CA PRO A 73 3.49 -13.17 -7.43
C PRO A 73 2.22 -13.95 -7.77
N ILE A 74 1.07 -13.32 -7.61
CA ILE A 74 -0.25 -13.88 -7.93
C ILE A 74 -0.92 -12.96 -8.95
N ILE A 75 -1.65 -13.54 -9.91
CA ILE A 75 -2.46 -12.80 -10.87
C ILE A 75 -3.62 -12.12 -10.14
N THR A 76 -3.81 -10.84 -10.42
CA THR A 76 -5.03 -10.09 -10.06
C THR A 76 -5.78 -9.80 -11.35
N PRO A 77 -7.01 -10.31 -11.55
CA PRO A 77 -7.81 -10.03 -12.74
C PRO A 77 -8.08 -8.53 -12.89
N GLN A 78 -8.11 -8.05 -14.14
CA GLN A 78 -8.46 -6.67 -14.46
C GLN A 78 -9.95 -6.58 -14.82
N GLY A 79 -10.64 -5.56 -14.32
CA GLY A 79 -12.02 -5.21 -14.71
C GLY A 79 -13.13 -6.15 -14.22
N GLY A 80 -12.79 -7.31 -13.65
CA GLY A 80 -13.77 -8.29 -13.13
C GLY A 80 -13.10 -9.55 -12.62
N GLY A 81 -13.85 -10.46 -11.99
CA GLY A 81 -13.35 -11.70 -11.41
C GLY A 81 -13.20 -11.62 -9.89
N TYR A 82 -12.20 -12.30 -9.31
CA TYR A 82 -11.98 -12.30 -7.86
C TYR A 82 -11.21 -11.06 -7.40
N LYS A 83 -11.45 -10.64 -6.16
CA LYS A 83 -10.71 -9.54 -5.53
C LYS A 83 -9.23 -9.88 -5.43
N SER A 84 -8.36 -8.86 -5.48
CA SER A 84 -6.93 -9.05 -5.33
C SER A 84 -6.58 -9.88 -4.09
N LEU A 85 -6.00 -11.06 -4.32
CA LEU A 85 -5.58 -11.96 -3.24
C LEU A 85 -4.44 -11.37 -2.41
N ASN A 86 -3.60 -10.53 -3.02
CA ASN A 86 -2.57 -9.79 -2.30
C ASN A 86 -3.21 -8.89 -1.25
N VAL A 87 -4.21 -8.08 -1.64
CA VAL A 87 -4.95 -7.19 -0.75
C VAL A 87 -5.71 -7.99 0.31
N THR A 88 -6.42 -9.04 -0.09
CA THR A 88 -7.16 -9.91 0.84
C THR A 88 -6.24 -10.51 1.89
N THR A 89 -5.10 -11.07 1.49
CA THR A 89 -4.13 -11.69 2.41
C THR A 89 -3.55 -10.66 3.38
N ARG A 90 -3.14 -9.49 2.89
CA ARG A 90 -2.59 -8.41 3.72
C ARG A 90 -3.57 -7.96 4.79
N LYS A 91 -4.81 -7.69 4.41
CA LYS A 91 -5.88 -7.25 5.33
C LYS A 91 -6.31 -8.34 6.32
N THR A 92 -6.49 -9.58 5.85
CA THR A 92 -6.91 -10.70 6.71
C THR A 92 -5.87 -11.05 7.77
N LEU A 93 -4.58 -10.92 7.45
CA LEU A 93 -3.48 -11.19 8.36
C LEU A 93 -3.02 -9.96 9.17
N GLY A 94 -3.62 -8.78 8.94
CA GLY A 94 -3.28 -7.53 9.63
C GLY A 94 -1.87 -7.07 9.31
N LEU A 95 -1.45 -7.16 8.04
CA LEU A 95 -0.11 -6.79 7.59
C LEU A 95 -0.06 -5.30 7.27
N TYR A 96 0.00 -4.45 8.29
CA TYR A 96 -0.17 -3.01 8.19
C TYR A 96 1.00 -2.24 7.55
N ALA A 97 2.21 -2.80 7.55
CA ALA A 97 3.39 -2.15 6.98
C ALA A 97 3.98 -2.96 5.83
N ASN A 98 4.14 -2.35 4.66
CA ASN A 98 4.86 -2.94 3.56
C ASN A 98 6.20 -2.20 3.35
N VAL A 99 7.30 -2.90 3.58
CA VAL A 99 8.67 -2.37 3.52
C VAL A 99 9.31 -2.77 2.21
N ARG A 100 9.74 -1.81 1.44
CA ARG A 100 10.31 -1.96 0.10
C ARG A 100 11.66 -1.24 -0.02
N PRO A 101 12.79 -1.91 0.24
CA PRO A 101 14.11 -1.35 -0.02
C PRO A 101 14.35 -1.22 -1.54
N CYS A 102 14.84 -0.06 -1.97
CA CYS A 102 15.18 0.26 -3.35
C CYS A 102 16.62 0.75 -3.38
N VAL A 103 17.55 -0.14 -3.72
CA VAL A 103 19.01 0.09 -3.66
C VAL A 103 19.62 -0.06 -5.05
N SER A 104 20.53 0.82 -5.39
CA SER A 104 21.32 0.75 -6.63
C SER A 104 22.60 -0.06 -6.43
N TYR A 105 23.04 -0.76 -7.49
CA TYR A 105 24.22 -1.63 -7.47
C TYR A 105 25.25 -1.22 -8.54
N PRO A 106 25.76 0.04 -8.50
CA PRO A 106 26.73 0.51 -9.48
C PRO A 106 28.10 -0.13 -9.26
N PRO A 107 28.92 -0.28 -10.30
CA PRO A 107 28.64 -0.05 -11.73
C PRO A 107 27.95 -1.26 -12.40
N PHE A 108 27.64 -2.32 -11.67
CA PHE A 108 27.26 -3.62 -12.19
C PHE A 108 25.82 -3.67 -12.72
N VAL A 109 24.92 -2.85 -12.17
CA VAL A 109 23.58 -2.62 -12.68
C VAL A 109 23.46 -1.18 -13.16
N LYS A 110 23.01 -1.02 -14.40
CA LYS A 110 22.88 0.31 -15.00
C LYS A 110 21.77 1.10 -14.31
N THR A 111 22.11 2.27 -13.82
CA THR A 111 21.18 3.24 -13.23
C THR A 111 21.66 4.67 -13.52
N LYS A 112 20.76 5.64 -13.41
CA LYS A 112 21.10 7.08 -13.42
C LYS A 112 21.45 7.58 -12.01
N HIS A 113 21.13 6.82 -10.95
CA HIS A 113 21.26 7.19 -9.55
C HIS A 113 22.12 6.16 -8.80
N PRO A 114 23.47 6.23 -8.96
CA PRO A 114 24.36 5.21 -8.42
C PRO A 114 24.42 5.17 -6.89
N ASN A 115 24.02 6.23 -6.22
CA ASN A 115 24.05 6.33 -4.75
C ASN A 115 22.66 6.15 -4.10
N MET A 116 21.67 5.68 -4.84
CA MET A 116 20.33 5.50 -4.31
C MET A 116 20.29 4.33 -3.31
N ASP A 117 19.83 4.62 -2.09
CA ASP A 117 19.54 3.64 -1.04
C ASP A 117 18.33 4.15 -0.23
N VAL A 118 17.14 3.95 -0.77
CA VAL A 118 15.87 4.44 -0.22
C VAL A 118 15.02 3.27 0.22
N VAL A 119 14.34 3.43 1.36
CA VAL A 119 13.35 2.45 1.83
C VAL A 119 11.98 3.08 1.85
N ILE A 120 11.04 2.49 1.12
CA ILE A 120 9.63 2.90 1.17
C ILE A 120 8.88 2.05 2.18
N VAL A 121 8.25 2.71 3.14
CA VAL A 121 7.34 2.14 4.14
C VAL A 121 5.93 2.54 3.76
N ARG A 122 5.24 1.63 3.06
CA ARG A 122 3.89 1.82 2.53
C ARG A 122 2.87 1.38 3.56
N GLU A 123 1.86 2.23 3.85
CA GLU A 123 0.64 1.78 4.53
C GLU A 123 -0.03 0.67 3.70
N ASN A 124 -0.67 -0.32 4.32
CA ASN A 124 -0.99 -1.55 3.61
C ASN A 124 -2.40 -2.13 3.88
N GLU A 125 -3.26 -1.45 4.64
CA GLU A 125 -4.59 -1.94 5.03
C GLU A 125 -5.75 -1.02 4.60
N GLU A 126 -5.50 0.27 4.45
CA GLU A 126 -6.50 1.32 4.26
C GLU A 126 -6.41 1.98 2.87
N ASP A 127 -6.76 3.27 2.80
CA ASP A 127 -6.79 4.09 1.59
C ASP A 127 -7.87 3.58 0.61
N THR A 128 -7.74 3.89 -0.67
CA THR A 128 -8.61 3.37 -1.75
C THR A 128 -8.51 1.85 -1.91
N TYR A 129 -7.44 1.24 -1.37
CA TYR A 129 -7.27 -0.22 -1.28
C TYR A 129 -8.29 -0.89 -0.33
N ALA A 130 -9.09 -0.12 0.39
CA ALA A 130 -10.30 -0.64 1.05
C ALA A 130 -11.24 -1.33 0.05
N GLY A 131 -11.23 -0.88 -1.22
CA GLY A 131 -12.01 -1.45 -2.30
C GLY A 131 -13.52 -1.28 -2.07
N ILE A 132 -13.91 -0.15 -1.49
CA ILE A 132 -15.32 0.20 -1.25
C ILE A 132 -15.73 1.14 -2.38
N GLU A 133 -16.45 0.59 -3.32
CA GLU A 133 -16.86 1.29 -4.53
C GLU A 133 -18.36 1.13 -4.76
N TYR A 134 -18.97 2.16 -5.32
CA TYR A 134 -20.37 2.19 -5.68
C TYR A 134 -20.56 2.85 -7.05
N ARG A 135 -21.45 2.31 -7.86
CA ARG A 135 -22.03 3.05 -8.97
C ARG A 135 -23.22 3.83 -8.42
N GLN A 136 -23.15 5.13 -8.45
CA GLN A 136 -24.17 6.01 -7.88
C GLN A 136 -25.28 6.35 -8.86
N THR A 137 -24.91 6.62 -10.10
CA THR A 137 -25.81 7.04 -11.16
C THR A 137 -25.47 6.33 -12.48
N ALA A 138 -26.07 6.75 -13.61
CA ALA A 138 -25.68 6.23 -14.91
C ALA A 138 -24.21 6.56 -15.25
N ASP A 139 -23.74 7.75 -14.84
CA ASP A 139 -22.45 8.29 -15.24
C ASP A 139 -21.38 8.26 -14.14
N VAL A 140 -21.77 8.16 -12.84
CA VAL A 140 -20.85 8.37 -11.71
C VAL A 140 -20.60 7.13 -10.89
N TYR A 141 -19.31 6.85 -10.68
CA TYR A 141 -18.79 5.82 -9.76
C TYR A 141 -17.98 6.49 -8.65
N GLU A 142 -18.11 5.99 -7.44
CA GLU A 142 -17.38 6.44 -6.25
C GLU A 142 -16.44 5.37 -5.72
N CYS A 143 -15.26 5.78 -5.25
CA CYS A 143 -14.37 4.98 -4.43
C CYS A 143 -14.08 5.72 -3.12
N LEU A 144 -14.25 5.05 -1.99
CA LEU A 144 -14.00 5.64 -0.67
C LEU A 144 -12.52 5.51 -0.31
N LYS A 145 -11.85 6.66 -0.10
CA LYS A 145 -10.52 6.73 0.51
C LYS A 145 -10.68 6.78 2.03
N LEU A 146 -10.23 5.74 2.72
CA LEU A 146 -10.31 5.63 4.18
C LEU A 146 -8.93 5.82 4.79
N ILE A 147 -8.76 6.80 5.67
CA ILE A 147 -7.55 7.01 6.47
C ILE A 147 -7.98 7.10 7.93
N SER A 148 -7.49 6.19 8.76
CA SER A 148 -7.76 6.21 10.19
C SER A 148 -6.54 6.68 10.99
N ARG A 149 -6.79 7.35 12.10
CA ARG A 149 -5.71 7.72 13.04
C ARG A 149 -4.96 6.48 13.54
N PRO A 150 -5.62 5.38 13.99
CA PRO A 150 -4.90 4.18 14.45
C PRO A 150 -4.03 3.53 13.37
N GLY A 151 -4.50 3.47 12.11
CA GLY A 151 -3.73 2.98 10.98
C GLY A 151 -2.51 3.85 10.70
N SER A 152 -2.72 5.19 10.66
CA SER A 152 -1.63 6.16 10.50
C SER A 152 -0.60 6.07 11.62
N GLU A 153 -1.04 5.93 12.88
CA GLU A 153 -0.13 5.77 14.04
C GLU A 153 0.73 4.51 13.93
N LYS A 154 0.15 3.39 13.52
CA LYS A 154 0.88 2.14 13.34
C LYS A 154 1.98 2.26 12.29
N ILE A 155 1.63 2.73 11.10
CA ILE A 155 2.59 2.79 9.99
C ILE A 155 3.67 3.84 10.20
N VAL A 156 3.33 5.01 10.71
CA VAL A 156 4.28 6.08 11.00
C VAL A 156 5.26 5.64 12.09
N ARG A 157 4.77 5.10 13.19
CA ARG A 157 5.62 4.56 14.25
C ARG A 157 6.55 3.47 13.72
N TYR A 158 6.03 2.58 12.89
CA TYR A 158 6.85 1.55 12.24
C TYR A 158 7.99 2.16 11.42
N ALA A 159 7.72 3.22 10.65
CA ALA A 159 8.74 3.88 9.82
C ALA A 159 9.88 4.48 10.66
N PHE A 160 9.56 5.16 11.76
CA PHE A 160 10.58 5.69 12.68
C PHE A 160 11.35 4.59 13.41
N GLU A 161 10.67 3.56 13.89
CA GLU A 161 11.35 2.39 14.50
C GLU A 161 12.21 1.65 13.47
N TYR A 162 11.77 1.52 12.24
CA TYR A 162 12.58 0.96 11.16
C TYR A 162 13.84 1.80 10.93
N ALA A 163 13.69 3.11 10.84
CA ALA A 163 14.81 4.04 10.66
C ALA A 163 15.84 3.89 11.79
N ARG A 164 15.38 3.91 13.04
CA ARG A 164 16.26 3.77 14.21
C ARG A 164 17.02 2.43 14.22
N ARG A 165 16.34 1.31 13.94
CA ARG A 165 16.95 -0.03 13.94
C ARG A 165 17.96 -0.25 12.82
N ASN A 166 17.74 0.41 11.69
CA ASN A 166 18.61 0.27 10.52
C ASN A 166 19.60 1.43 10.35
N ASN A 167 19.81 2.22 11.43
CA ASN A 167 20.72 3.38 11.44
C ASN A 167 20.42 4.41 10.34
N ARG A 168 19.17 4.49 9.89
CA ARG A 168 18.66 5.51 8.99
C ARG A 168 18.50 6.83 9.74
N LYS A 169 18.70 7.94 9.06
CA LYS A 169 18.81 9.26 9.70
C LYS A 169 17.61 10.15 9.47
N LYS A 170 16.82 9.88 8.42
CA LYS A 170 15.69 10.70 8.03
C LYS A 170 14.48 9.85 7.69
N VAL A 171 13.30 10.32 8.15
CA VAL A 171 11.99 9.82 7.69
C VAL A 171 11.25 10.95 7.00
N THR A 172 10.92 10.75 5.74
CA THR A 172 10.14 11.70 4.93
C THR A 172 8.73 11.18 4.75
N CYS A 173 7.73 12.02 5.01
CA CYS A 173 6.32 11.69 4.78
C CYS A 173 5.83 12.28 3.46
N PHE A 174 5.15 11.48 2.63
CA PHE A 174 4.49 11.97 1.42
C PHE A 174 2.98 11.92 1.57
N THR A 175 2.30 13.04 1.33
CA THR A 175 0.82 13.14 1.33
C THR A 175 0.35 14.10 0.24
N LYS A 176 -0.96 14.15 0.00
CA LYS A 176 -1.62 15.17 -0.85
C LYS A 176 -2.56 16.05 -0.01
N ASP A 177 -2.14 16.46 1.17
CA ASP A 177 -2.94 17.17 2.16
C ASP A 177 -3.31 18.61 1.78
N ASN A 178 -2.65 19.18 0.77
CA ASN A 178 -3.09 20.45 0.17
C ASN A 178 -4.44 20.32 -0.58
N ILE A 179 -4.80 19.11 -1.02
CA ILE A 179 -6.10 18.79 -1.66
C ILE A 179 -6.98 18.01 -0.70
N MET A 180 -6.50 16.88 -0.19
CA MET A 180 -7.25 16.02 0.74
C MET A 180 -6.94 16.42 2.19
N LYS A 181 -7.42 17.62 2.56
CA LYS A 181 -7.09 18.28 3.84
C LYS A 181 -7.47 17.47 5.07
N MET A 182 -8.45 16.57 4.97
CA MET A 182 -8.92 15.76 6.09
C MET A 182 -8.25 14.38 6.10
N THR A 183 -8.32 13.63 5.01
CA THR A 183 -7.77 12.27 4.96
C THR A 183 -6.24 12.25 4.96
N ASP A 184 -5.60 12.93 4.03
CA ASP A 184 -4.15 13.04 4.02
C ASP A 184 -3.64 13.95 5.15
N GLY A 185 -4.45 14.95 5.55
CA GLY A 185 -4.14 15.82 6.68
C GLY A 185 -4.05 15.11 8.03
N ILE A 186 -4.89 14.10 8.31
CA ILE A 186 -4.74 13.30 9.54
C ILE A 186 -3.47 12.44 9.50
N PHE A 187 -3.09 11.90 8.34
CA PHE A 187 -1.85 11.15 8.18
C PHE A 187 -0.62 12.03 8.47
N HIS A 188 -0.57 13.23 7.88
CA HIS A 188 0.50 14.20 8.12
C HIS A 188 0.56 14.66 9.59
N LYS A 189 -0.58 14.98 10.18
CA LYS A 189 -0.66 15.36 11.60
C LYS A 189 -0.11 14.27 12.52
N VAL A 190 -0.47 13.01 12.27
CA VAL A 190 0.04 11.85 13.02
C VAL A 190 1.55 11.68 12.80
N PHE A 191 2.04 11.92 11.59
CA PHE A 191 3.47 11.92 11.31
C PHE A 191 4.23 12.95 12.17
N ASP A 192 3.70 14.16 12.29
CA ASP A 192 4.31 15.18 13.14
C ASP A 192 4.28 14.82 14.62
N GLU A 193 3.14 14.34 15.12
CA GLU A 193 2.95 13.96 16.52
C GLU A 193 3.87 12.80 16.94
N ILE A 194 4.00 11.77 16.09
CA ILE A 194 4.87 10.63 16.36
C ILE A 194 6.34 11.01 16.15
N GLY A 195 6.66 11.72 15.08
CA GLY A 195 8.03 12.13 14.79
C GLY A 195 8.67 12.97 15.90
N ALA A 196 7.86 13.75 16.63
CA ALA A 196 8.32 14.49 17.81
C ALA A 196 8.86 13.57 18.94
N GLN A 197 8.53 12.26 18.94
CA GLN A 197 9.01 11.26 19.91
C GLN A 197 10.38 10.68 19.51
N TYR A 198 10.91 11.04 18.33
CA TYR A 198 12.17 10.54 17.76
C TYR A 198 13.12 11.68 17.42
N PRO A 199 13.66 12.40 18.44
CA PRO A 199 14.51 13.59 18.22
C PRO A 199 15.85 13.26 17.57
N ASP A 200 16.23 12.00 17.52
CA ASP A 200 17.43 11.46 16.89
C ASP A 200 17.27 11.20 15.38
N ILE A 201 16.05 11.36 14.83
CA ILE A 201 15.73 11.12 13.43
C ILE A 201 15.16 12.42 12.82
N GLU A 202 15.76 12.87 11.74
CA GLU A 202 15.25 14.02 10.97
C GLU A 202 13.89 13.66 10.38
N LYS A 203 12.93 14.58 10.48
CA LYS A 203 11.63 14.44 9.86
C LYS A 203 11.41 15.48 8.77
N GLU A 204 10.82 15.09 7.67
CA GLU A 204 10.54 15.92 6.53
C GLU A 204 9.19 15.56 5.93
N HIS A 205 8.50 16.53 5.35
CA HIS A 205 7.24 16.31 4.64
C HIS A 205 7.30 16.91 3.24
N TRP A 206 6.78 16.17 2.26
CA TRP A 206 6.60 16.62 0.88
C TRP A 206 5.18 16.35 0.40
N ILE A 207 4.63 17.29 -0.35
CA ILE A 207 3.45 17.02 -1.18
C ILE A 207 3.85 15.97 -2.22
N VAL A 208 3.05 14.90 -2.36
CA VAL A 208 3.42 13.65 -3.04
C VAL A 208 3.88 13.84 -4.49
N ASP A 209 3.31 14.76 -5.25
CA ASP A 209 3.70 15.04 -6.63
C ASP A 209 5.12 15.63 -6.73
N ILE A 210 5.44 16.62 -5.89
CA ILE A 210 6.81 17.16 -5.89
C ILE A 210 7.79 16.20 -5.19
N GLY A 211 7.34 15.44 -4.19
CA GLY A 211 8.11 14.36 -3.59
C GLY A 211 8.48 13.28 -4.61
N ALA A 212 7.54 12.88 -5.46
CA ALA A 212 7.76 11.93 -6.55
C ALA A 212 8.76 12.47 -7.59
N ALA A 213 8.64 13.75 -7.98
CA ALA A 213 9.57 14.39 -8.88
C ALA A 213 11.00 14.43 -8.29
N LYS A 214 11.12 14.77 -7.01
CA LYS A 214 12.41 14.76 -6.29
C LYS A 214 12.98 13.35 -6.17
N MET A 215 12.16 12.35 -5.90
CA MET A 215 12.61 10.95 -5.85
C MET A 215 13.13 10.47 -7.21
N ALA A 216 12.55 10.96 -8.32
CA ALA A 216 13.00 10.63 -9.66
C ALA A 216 14.30 11.38 -10.08
N ASP A 217 14.54 12.56 -9.51
CA ASP A 217 15.65 13.45 -9.87
C ASP A 217 16.86 13.28 -8.92
N THR A 218 16.60 13.27 -7.63
CA THR A 218 17.60 13.22 -6.56
C THR A 218 17.22 12.24 -5.46
N PRO A 219 17.08 10.93 -5.74
CA PRO A 219 16.65 9.95 -4.74
C PRO A 219 17.59 9.86 -3.53
N GLU A 220 18.85 10.24 -3.69
CA GLU A 220 19.85 10.28 -2.62
C GLU A 220 19.52 11.28 -1.49
N ALA A 221 18.57 12.20 -1.76
CA ALA A 221 18.07 13.13 -0.74
C ALA A 221 17.14 12.46 0.26
N PHE A 222 16.65 11.25 -0.02
CA PHE A 222 15.74 10.48 0.83
C PHE A 222 16.46 9.31 1.50
N ASP A 223 15.91 8.86 2.64
CA ASP A 223 16.42 7.72 3.39
C ASP A 223 15.28 6.71 3.64
N VAL A 224 14.32 7.03 4.51
CA VAL A 224 13.06 6.27 4.67
C VAL A 224 11.91 7.16 4.26
N ILE A 225 11.00 6.66 3.41
CA ILE A 225 9.81 7.40 2.98
C ILE A 225 8.57 6.65 3.47
N VAL A 226 7.71 7.32 4.24
CA VAL A 226 6.41 6.78 4.68
C VAL A 226 5.27 7.47 3.96
N MET A 227 4.27 6.71 3.50
CA MET A 227 3.15 7.25 2.75
C MET A 227 1.91 6.36 2.79
N PRO A 228 0.72 6.92 2.48
CA PRO A 228 -0.52 6.18 2.26
C PRO A 228 -0.38 5.06 1.21
N ASN A 229 -1.32 4.14 1.22
CA ASN A 229 -1.26 2.88 0.49
C ASN A 229 -1.09 3.05 -1.02
N LEU A 230 -1.96 3.82 -1.67
CA LEU A 230 -1.92 4.00 -3.13
C LEU A 230 -0.62 4.65 -3.60
N TYR A 231 -0.18 5.72 -2.92
CA TYR A 231 1.09 6.38 -3.26
C TYR A 231 2.28 5.45 -3.06
N GLY A 232 2.26 4.68 -1.97
CA GLY A 232 3.30 3.70 -1.66
C GLY A 232 3.40 2.59 -2.69
N ASP A 233 2.30 2.16 -3.26
CA ASP A 233 2.30 1.18 -4.35
C ASP A 233 2.97 1.74 -5.61
N ILE A 234 2.47 2.87 -6.08
CA ILE A 234 2.95 3.48 -7.33
C ILE A 234 4.44 3.87 -7.21
N LEU A 235 4.78 4.60 -6.15
CA LEU A 235 6.11 5.20 -6.03
C LEU A 235 7.19 4.18 -5.68
N SER A 236 6.86 3.05 -5.06
CA SER A 236 7.85 2.00 -4.82
C SER A 236 8.25 1.24 -6.08
N ASP A 237 7.34 1.04 -7.03
CA ASP A 237 7.69 0.47 -8.33
C ASP A 237 8.56 1.43 -9.15
N VAL A 238 8.24 2.75 -9.10
CA VAL A 238 9.08 3.79 -9.69
C VAL A 238 10.47 3.80 -9.06
N ALA A 239 10.56 3.78 -7.72
CA ALA A 239 11.83 3.76 -7.01
C ALA A 239 12.67 2.52 -7.35
N ALA A 240 12.07 1.35 -7.40
CA ALA A 240 12.74 0.10 -7.77
C ALA A 240 13.27 0.16 -9.22
N GLN A 241 12.51 0.72 -10.13
CA GLN A 241 12.93 0.89 -11.54
C GLN A 241 14.08 1.91 -11.67
N ILE A 242 14.04 3.02 -10.93
CA ILE A 242 15.11 4.03 -10.89
C ILE A 242 16.39 3.44 -10.33
N ALA A 243 16.31 2.59 -9.31
CA ALA A 243 17.47 1.91 -8.72
C ALA A 243 18.16 0.94 -9.69
N GLY A 244 17.47 0.50 -10.75
CA GLY A 244 18.04 -0.36 -11.79
C GLY A 244 17.05 -1.32 -12.42
N SER A 245 16.27 -2.05 -11.64
CA SER A 245 15.21 -2.95 -12.12
C SER A 245 14.25 -3.29 -10.99
N VAL A 246 12.96 -3.27 -11.29
CA VAL A 246 11.93 -3.80 -10.36
C VAL A 246 12.15 -5.29 -10.03
N GLY A 247 12.85 -6.02 -10.89
CA GLY A 247 13.25 -7.41 -10.68
C GLY A 247 14.27 -7.62 -9.54
N LEU A 248 14.92 -6.55 -9.08
CA LEU A 248 15.87 -6.57 -7.96
C LEU A 248 15.24 -6.20 -6.61
N ALA A 249 13.95 -5.95 -6.56
CA ALA A 249 13.32 -5.40 -5.36
C ALA A 249 12.47 -6.46 -4.64
N GLY A 250 12.87 -6.80 -3.41
CA GLY A 250 12.11 -7.60 -2.48
C GLY A 250 11.28 -6.76 -1.53
N SER A 251 10.26 -7.35 -0.92
CA SER A 251 9.45 -6.66 0.08
C SER A 251 9.07 -7.53 1.26
N ALA A 252 8.82 -6.87 2.41
CA ALA A 252 8.27 -7.47 3.60
C ALA A 252 6.95 -6.80 3.96
N ASN A 253 5.91 -7.60 4.15
CA ASN A 253 4.63 -7.14 4.69
C ASN A 253 4.57 -7.58 6.16
N ILE A 254 4.48 -6.62 7.06
CA ILE A 254 4.63 -6.83 8.49
C ILE A 254 3.32 -6.55 9.21
N GLY A 255 2.92 -7.49 10.05
CA GLY A 255 1.81 -7.37 10.99
C GLY A 255 2.21 -7.77 12.40
N ASP A 256 1.28 -7.60 13.34
CA ASP A 256 1.52 -7.91 14.75
C ASP A 256 1.70 -9.41 15.01
N ARG A 257 1.13 -10.26 14.16
CA ARG A 257 1.09 -11.72 14.35
C ARG A 257 1.67 -12.53 13.21
N CYS A 258 1.74 -11.93 12.02
CA CYS A 258 2.21 -12.57 10.79
C CYS A 258 3.12 -11.63 10.03
N ALA A 259 4.00 -12.21 9.21
CA ALA A 259 4.78 -11.48 8.22
C ALA A 259 4.75 -12.24 6.88
N MET A 260 4.68 -11.51 5.77
CA MET A 260 4.69 -12.05 4.42
C MET A 260 5.82 -11.40 3.62
N PHE A 261 6.56 -12.22 2.90
CA PHE A 261 7.73 -11.82 2.12
C PHE A 261 7.49 -12.16 0.65
N GLU A 262 7.77 -11.23 -0.23
CA GLU A 262 7.47 -11.36 -1.65
C GLU A 262 8.39 -10.48 -2.51
N ALA A 263 8.39 -10.67 -3.82
CA ALA A 263 8.92 -9.69 -4.77
C ALA A 263 7.95 -8.50 -4.90
N ILE A 264 8.46 -7.32 -5.25
CA ILE A 264 7.60 -6.16 -5.54
C ILE A 264 6.83 -6.35 -6.84
N HIS A 265 7.48 -6.90 -7.88
CA HIS A 265 6.91 -7.08 -9.21
C HIS A 265 5.75 -8.09 -9.27
N GLY A 266 4.93 -7.97 -10.31
CA GLY A 266 3.79 -8.85 -10.57
C GLY A 266 4.17 -10.20 -11.22
N SER A 267 3.14 -10.97 -11.58
CA SER A 267 3.25 -12.35 -12.09
C SER A 267 3.75 -12.50 -13.53
N ALA A 268 3.80 -11.44 -14.32
CA ALA A 268 4.27 -11.40 -15.71
C ALA A 268 3.89 -12.66 -16.54
N PRO A 269 2.59 -12.97 -16.70
CA PRO A 269 2.15 -14.27 -17.23
C PRO A 269 2.65 -14.57 -18.65
N ARG A 270 2.95 -13.53 -19.45
CA ARG A 270 3.50 -13.68 -20.80
C ARG A 270 4.91 -14.27 -20.83
N ARG A 271 5.61 -14.30 -19.69
CA ARG A 271 6.98 -14.82 -19.55
C ARG A 271 7.06 -16.14 -18.80
N ALA A 272 5.92 -16.65 -18.36
CA ALA A 272 5.84 -17.92 -17.63
C ALA A 272 6.44 -19.09 -18.43
N GLY A 273 7.23 -19.93 -17.76
CA GLY A 273 7.83 -21.14 -18.36
C GLY A 273 9.02 -20.88 -19.29
N GLN A 274 9.47 -19.63 -19.46
CA GLN A 274 10.53 -19.31 -20.42
C GLN A 274 11.94 -19.28 -19.83
N ASN A 275 12.09 -19.54 -18.53
CA ASN A 275 13.38 -19.47 -17.81
C ASN A 275 14.09 -18.11 -17.99
N LEU A 276 13.32 -17.00 -18.01
CA LEU A 276 13.84 -15.65 -18.21
C LEU A 276 13.76 -14.77 -16.95
N ALA A 277 12.81 -15.07 -16.06
CA ALA A 277 12.50 -14.22 -14.92
C ALA A 277 13.69 -14.07 -13.96
N ASN A 278 13.90 -12.85 -13.49
CA ASN A 278 14.89 -12.55 -12.45
C ASN A 278 14.37 -13.01 -11.08
N PRO A 279 15.01 -13.96 -10.40
CA PRO A 279 14.55 -14.42 -9.09
C PRO A 279 14.97 -13.48 -7.94
N SER A 280 15.77 -12.45 -8.21
CA SER A 280 16.39 -11.59 -7.19
C SER A 280 15.38 -10.90 -6.29
N GLY A 281 14.25 -10.43 -6.83
CA GLY A 281 13.21 -9.78 -6.02
C GLY A 281 12.66 -10.72 -4.93
N LEU A 282 12.32 -11.95 -5.28
CA LEU A 282 11.85 -12.94 -4.31
C LEU A 282 12.96 -13.41 -3.38
N LEU A 283 14.18 -13.58 -3.90
CA LEU A 283 15.37 -13.90 -3.11
C LEU A 283 15.62 -12.84 -2.03
N LEU A 284 15.58 -11.55 -2.38
CA LEU A 284 15.76 -10.46 -1.40
C LEU A 284 14.59 -10.37 -0.42
N GLY A 285 13.36 -10.70 -0.86
CA GLY A 285 12.24 -10.95 0.07
C GLY A 285 12.56 -12.09 1.05
N ALA A 286 13.14 -13.18 0.58
CA ALA A 286 13.56 -14.30 1.44
C ALA A 286 14.73 -13.91 2.38
N VAL A 287 15.62 -13.01 1.99
CA VAL A 287 16.64 -12.43 2.91
C VAL A 287 15.94 -11.69 4.06
N LEU A 288 14.96 -10.85 3.77
CA LEU A 288 14.18 -10.17 4.81
C LEU A 288 13.46 -11.16 5.72
N MET A 289 12.93 -12.25 5.16
CA MET A 289 12.33 -13.35 5.92
C MET A 289 13.34 -14.00 6.87
N LEU A 290 14.53 -14.32 6.41
CA LEU A 290 15.57 -14.96 7.22
C LEU A 290 15.97 -14.07 8.41
N VAL A 291 16.12 -12.75 8.19
CA VAL A 291 16.36 -11.79 9.27
C VAL A 291 15.19 -11.78 10.26
N HIS A 292 13.94 -11.79 9.75
CA HIS A 292 12.74 -11.79 10.59
C HIS A 292 12.65 -13.03 11.49
N ILE A 293 13.03 -14.21 11.00
CA ILE A 293 13.00 -15.46 11.77
C ILE A 293 14.28 -15.73 12.58
N GLY A 294 15.20 -14.77 12.66
CA GLY A 294 16.42 -14.86 13.45
C GLY A 294 17.49 -15.78 12.86
N GLN A 295 17.59 -15.84 11.51
CA GLN A 295 18.63 -16.55 10.79
C GLN A 295 19.57 -15.57 10.05
N GLU A 296 20.07 -14.58 10.76
CA GLU A 296 20.92 -13.51 10.24
C GLU A 296 22.21 -14.05 9.58
N ASP A 297 22.74 -15.17 10.10
CA ASP A 297 23.91 -15.84 9.55
C ASP A 297 23.66 -16.38 8.12
N VAL A 298 22.47 -16.93 7.90
CA VAL A 298 22.06 -17.44 6.57
C VAL A 298 21.70 -16.26 5.65
N ALA A 299 21.02 -15.27 6.16
CA ALA A 299 20.66 -14.04 5.43
C ALA A 299 21.93 -13.34 4.91
N GLU A 300 22.95 -13.15 5.77
CA GLU A 300 24.24 -12.56 5.39
C GLU A 300 24.94 -13.38 4.29
N ARG A 301 24.99 -14.71 4.45
CA ARG A 301 25.61 -15.60 3.48
C ARG A 301 24.93 -15.52 2.13
N MET A 302 23.61 -15.61 2.11
CA MET A 302 22.78 -15.59 0.89
C MET A 302 22.88 -14.24 0.18
N HIS A 303 22.74 -13.14 0.90
CA HIS A 303 22.79 -11.80 0.33
C HIS A 303 24.18 -11.48 -0.25
N ASN A 304 25.26 -11.81 0.45
CA ASN A 304 26.61 -11.56 -0.05
C ASN A 304 26.94 -12.44 -1.27
N ALA A 305 26.48 -13.70 -1.33
CA ALA A 305 26.62 -14.55 -2.51
C ALA A 305 25.87 -13.98 -3.73
N TRP A 306 24.66 -13.42 -3.50
CA TRP A 306 23.91 -12.72 -4.54
C TRP A 306 24.64 -11.46 -5.01
N LEU A 307 25.14 -10.59 -4.09
CA LEU A 307 25.95 -9.42 -4.43
C LEU A 307 27.18 -9.80 -5.24
N LYS A 308 27.86 -10.88 -4.87
CA LYS A 308 29.03 -11.40 -5.61
C LYS A 308 28.63 -11.89 -7.02
N THR A 309 27.44 -12.46 -7.17
CA THR A 309 26.92 -12.88 -8.47
C THR A 309 26.69 -11.69 -9.41
N ILE A 310 26.08 -10.63 -8.87
CA ILE A 310 25.89 -9.36 -9.59
C ILE A 310 27.23 -8.72 -9.94
N GLU A 311 28.17 -8.67 -8.98
CA GLU A 311 29.51 -8.11 -9.17
C GLU A 311 30.31 -8.86 -10.24
N ASP A 312 30.18 -10.17 -10.31
CA ASP A 312 30.84 -11.00 -11.33
C ASP A 312 30.19 -10.87 -12.71
N GLY A 313 29.14 -10.05 -12.87
CA GLY A 313 28.47 -9.77 -14.13
C GLY A 313 27.61 -10.92 -14.66
N VAL A 314 27.17 -11.84 -13.79
CA VAL A 314 26.19 -12.88 -14.15
C VAL A 314 24.79 -12.31 -13.97
N HIS A 315 24.11 -11.99 -15.07
CA HIS A 315 22.91 -11.19 -15.07
C HIS A 315 21.77 -11.84 -15.81
N THR A 316 20.54 -11.65 -15.33
CA THR A 316 19.32 -11.96 -16.07
C THR A 316 19.02 -10.89 -17.10
N TYR A 317 18.09 -11.15 -18.02
CA TYR A 317 17.81 -10.30 -19.17
C TYR A 317 17.47 -8.84 -18.83
N ASP A 318 16.84 -8.60 -17.68
CA ASP A 318 16.33 -7.27 -17.24
C ASP A 318 17.44 -6.34 -16.73
N VAL A 319 18.55 -6.90 -16.27
CA VAL A 319 19.71 -6.14 -15.77
C VAL A 319 20.95 -6.35 -16.67
N PHE A 320 20.86 -7.23 -17.66
CA PHE A 320 21.95 -7.45 -18.61
C PHE A 320 22.22 -6.19 -19.44
N THR A 321 23.48 -5.78 -19.46
CA THR A 321 23.95 -4.64 -20.26
C THR A 321 25.21 -5.06 -20.99
N GLU A 322 25.19 -4.98 -22.34
CA GLU A 322 26.34 -5.29 -23.16
C GLU A 322 27.56 -4.42 -22.81
N GLY A 323 28.73 -5.02 -22.74
CA GLY A 323 29.96 -4.34 -22.33
C GLY A 323 30.13 -4.17 -20.81
N LEU A 324 29.08 -4.36 -20.03
CA LEU A 324 29.11 -4.32 -18.57
C LEU A 324 28.91 -5.70 -17.94
N SER A 325 27.97 -6.47 -18.45
CA SER A 325 27.69 -7.83 -18.00
C SER A 325 28.63 -8.83 -18.67
N ARG A 326 29.07 -9.84 -17.90
CA ARG A 326 29.92 -10.92 -18.41
C ARG A 326 29.07 -12.00 -19.13
N GLU A 327 27.91 -12.34 -18.52
CA GLU A 327 27.08 -13.44 -18.98
C GLU A 327 25.60 -13.12 -18.79
N LYS A 328 24.78 -13.45 -19.80
CA LYS A 328 23.33 -13.40 -19.74
C LYS A 328 22.78 -14.79 -19.46
N VAL A 329 22.08 -14.94 -18.36
CA VAL A 329 21.59 -16.23 -17.87
C VAL A 329 20.08 -16.25 -17.67
N GLY A 330 19.52 -17.45 -17.62
CA GLY A 330 18.13 -17.67 -17.24
C GLY A 330 17.95 -17.77 -15.74
N THR A 331 16.69 -17.95 -15.30
CA THR A 331 16.28 -18.05 -13.89
C THR A 331 17.05 -19.15 -13.12
N LYS A 332 17.11 -20.34 -13.70
CA LYS A 332 17.77 -21.51 -13.08
C LYS A 332 19.28 -21.35 -13.01
N GLU A 333 19.88 -20.87 -14.09
CA GLU A 333 21.32 -20.66 -14.19
C GLU A 333 21.77 -19.58 -13.22
N PHE A 334 20.95 -18.52 -13.07
CA PHE A 334 21.20 -17.47 -12.06
C PHE A 334 21.16 -18.05 -10.64
N ALA A 335 20.17 -18.88 -10.31
CA ALA A 335 20.10 -19.54 -9.00
C ALA A 335 21.35 -20.35 -8.71
N ARG A 336 21.81 -21.19 -9.64
CA ARG A 336 23.04 -21.98 -9.54
C ARG A 336 24.29 -21.10 -9.36
N ALA A 337 24.34 -19.96 -10.09
CA ALA A 337 25.44 -19.02 -9.97
C ALA A 337 25.52 -18.42 -8.57
N VAL A 338 24.37 -18.11 -7.92
CA VAL A 338 24.31 -17.66 -6.53
C VAL A 338 24.77 -18.78 -5.58
N VAL A 339 24.26 -20.01 -5.76
CA VAL A 339 24.62 -21.16 -4.91
C VAL A 339 26.13 -21.45 -4.97
N THR A 340 26.74 -21.39 -6.15
CA THR A 340 28.18 -21.60 -6.33
C THR A 340 29.05 -20.57 -5.59
N ARG A 341 28.49 -19.39 -5.27
CA ARG A 341 29.18 -18.31 -4.57
C ARG A 341 28.87 -18.26 -3.08
N MET A 342 28.18 -19.27 -2.54
CA MET A 342 27.90 -19.31 -1.10
C MET A 342 29.20 -19.26 -0.26
N GLY A 343 29.22 -18.35 0.70
CA GLY A 343 30.41 -18.08 1.52
C GLY A 343 31.37 -17.06 0.96
N GLN A 344 31.22 -16.65 -0.30
CA GLN A 344 31.99 -15.54 -0.88
C GLN A 344 31.37 -14.21 -0.49
N ARG A 345 32.16 -13.15 -0.54
CA ARG A 345 31.74 -11.75 -0.35
C ARG A 345 32.06 -10.93 -1.59
N PRO A 346 31.27 -9.91 -1.90
CA PRO A 346 31.63 -8.96 -2.96
C PRO A 346 32.91 -8.21 -2.57
N GLU A 347 33.67 -7.79 -3.58
CA GLU A 347 34.93 -7.07 -3.41
C GLU A 347 34.75 -5.56 -3.65
N LYS A 348 33.83 -5.19 -4.55
CA LYS A 348 33.54 -3.81 -4.97
C LYS A 348 32.21 -3.32 -4.43
N LEU A 349 31.17 -4.16 -4.47
CA LEU A 349 29.90 -3.84 -3.81
C LEU A 349 30.06 -3.93 -2.29
N LYS A 350 29.32 -3.11 -1.56
CA LYS A 350 29.36 -3.11 -0.11
C LYS A 350 28.77 -4.42 0.44
N ALA A 351 29.60 -5.25 1.05
CA ALA A 351 29.15 -6.46 1.72
C ALA A 351 28.19 -6.12 2.86
N VAL A 352 27.14 -6.93 3.01
CA VAL A 352 26.15 -6.78 4.09
C VAL A 352 26.50 -7.60 5.32
N SER A 353 26.03 -7.13 6.49
CA SER A 353 26.05 -7.89 7.75
C SER A 353 24.77 -7.61 8.51
N TYR A 354 24.15 -8.66 9.04
CA TYR A 354 22.92 -8.60 9.83
C TYR A 354 23.14 -8.86 11.32
N ARG A 355 24.38 -9.05 11.74
CA ARG A 355 24.72 -9.34 13.15
C ARG A 355 24.36 -8.16 14.04
N GLY A 356 23.59 -8.43 15.08
CA GLY A 356 23.19 -7.43 16.05
C GLY A 356 21.98 -6.58 15.61
N ALA A 357 21.28 -6.97 14.55
CA ALA A 357 20.02 -6.34 14.20
C ALA A 357 19.02 -6.51 15.37
N PRO A 358 18.44 -5.42 15.90
CA PRO A 358 17.46 -5.52 16.98
C PRO A 358 16.24 -6.32 16.51
N LYS A 359 15.78 -7.28 17.33
CA LYS A 359 14.56 -8.01 17.02
C LYS A 359 13.39 -7.02 16.87
N GLN A 360 12.54 -7.26 15.89
CA GLN A 360 11.33 -6.49 15.69
C GLN A 360 10.40 -6.67 16.89
N THR A 361 10.34 -5.67 17.76
CA THR A 361 9.31 -5.63 18.81
C THR A 361 8.06 -5.04 18.20
N VAL A 362 6.97 -5.79 18.27
CA VAL A 362 5.64 -5.33 17.90
C VAL A 362 5.33 -4.10 18.76
N GLY A 363 5.03 -2.98 18.13
CA GLY A 363 4.69 -1.75 18.84
C GLY A 363 3.45 -1.94 19.72
N ALA A 364 3.44 -1.28 20.87
CA ALA A 364 2.24 -1.23 21.71
C ALA A 364 1.05 -0.73 20.89
N GLY A 365 -0.09 -1.41 21.05
CA GLY A 365 -1.31 -1.09 20.30
C GLY A 365 -1.67 0.40 20.38
N ALA A 366 -2.30 0.89 19.33
CA ALA A 366 -2.77 2.28 19.23
C ALA A 366 -3.57 2.66 20.49
N SER A 367 -3.21 3.75 21.13
CA SER A 367 -3.97 4.28 22.26
C SER A 367 -5.32 4.77 21.75
N ARG A 368 -6.40 4.37 22.43
CA ARG A 368 -7.72 4.88 22.07
C ARG A 368 -7.75 6.38 22.36
N PRO A 369 -8.07 7.23 21.39
CA PRO A 369 -8.16 8.67 21.65
C PRO A 369 -9.24 8.96 22.70
N PRO A 370 -9.13 10.07 23.45
CA PRO A 370 -10.17 10.48 24.38
C PRO A 370 -11.52 10.61 23.65
N ALA A 371 -12.61 10.40 24.39
CA ALA A 371 -13.95 10.58 23.85
C ALA A 371 -14.15 12.02 23.40
N VAL A 372 -14.56 12.22 22.17
CA VAL A 372 -14.87 13.52 21.57
C VAL A 372 -16.39 13.69 21.50
N ARG A 373 -16.88 14.91 21.70
CA ARG A 373 -18.31 15.24 21.56
C ARG A 373 -18.64 15.37 20.07
N LYS A 374 -19.38 14.38 19.55
CA LYS A 374 -19.88 14.40 18.17
C LYS A 374 -21.28 14.95 18.11
N GLU A 375 -21.50 15.94 17.25
CA GLU A 375 -22.80 16.55 17.01
C GLU A 375 -23.12 16.56 15.51
N THR A 376 -24.34 16.14 15.12
CA THR A 376 -24.80 16.24 13.74
C THR A 376 -25.37 17.64 13.51
N VAL A 377 -24.85 18.33 12.49
CA VAL A 377 -25.18 19.74 12.15
C VAL A 377 -25.88 19.87 10.79
N GLY A 378 -26.10 18.76 10.09
CA GLY A 378 -26.74 18.73 8.79
C GLY A 378 -26.57 17.39 8.10
N VAL A 379 -26.92 17.35 6.82
CA VAL A 379 -26.78 16.19 5.96
C VAL A 379 -26.53 16.64 4.53
N ASP A 380 -25.58 15.96 3.85
CA ASP A 380 -25.49 15.97 2.39
C ASP A 380 -26.36 14.84 1.84
N VAL A 381 -27.27 15.17 0.95
CA VAL A 381 -28.09 14.21 0.19
C VAL A 381 -27.62 14.23 -1.25
N PHE A 382 -27.28 13.06 -1.76
CA PHE A 382 -26.80 12.91 -3.13
C PHE A 382 -27.94 12.38 -4.00
N LEU A 383 -28.20 13.08 -5.10
CA LEU A 383 -29.31 12.78 -6.01
C LEU A 383 -28.79 12.28 -7.35
N ASP A 384 -29.46 11.28 -7.92
CA ASP A 384 -29.46 10.97 -9.35
C ASP A 384 -30.52 11.85 -10.01
N TRP A 385 -30.08 12.86 -10.77
CA TRP A 385 -31.01 13.80 -11.38
C TRP A 385 -30.48 14.31 -12.73
N THR A 386 -31.33 14.16 -13.77
CA THR A 386 -30.98 14.51 -15.16
C THR A 386 -31.77 15.71 -15.68
N GLY A 387 -32.47 16.43 -14.82
CA GLY A 387 -33.50 17.40 -15.19
C GLY A 387 -33.04 18.80 -15.63
N GLY A 388 -31.74 19.07 -15.76
CA GLY A 388 -31.30 20.34 -16.36
C GLY A 388 -30.43 21.24 -15.49
N ALA A 389 -30.80 22.53 -15.31
CA ALA A 389 -29.94 23.53 -14.68
C ALA A 389 -29.95 23.45 -13.13
N PRO A 390 -28.84 23.80 -12.44
CA PRO A 390 -28.76 23.81 -10.97
C PRO A 390 -29.87 24.62 -10.29
N GLU A 391 -30.29 25.73 -10.90
CA GLU A 391 -31.38 26.60 -10.40
C GLU A 391 -32.73 25.87 -10.39
N GLU A 392 -32.96 24.97 -11.32
CA GLU A 392 -34.19 24.17 -11.35
C GLU A 392 -34.20 23.17 -10.19
N LEU A 393 -33.07 22.48 -9.95
CA LEU A 393 -32.92 21.58 -8.81
C LEU A 393 -33.06 22.34 -7.49
N GLY A 394 -32.46 23.52 -7.39
CA GLY A 394 -32.60 24.40 -6.22
C GLY A 394 -34.06 24.78 -5.95
N ARG A 395 -34.85 25.14 -6.98
CA ARG A 395 -36.28 25.42 -6.86
C ARG A 395 -37.10 24.22 -6.41
N LEU A 396 -36.76 23.01 -6.84
CA LEU A 396 -37.40 21.78 -6.41
C LEU A 396 -37.09 21.43 -4.95
N LEU A 397 -35.87 21.67 -4.51
CA LEU A 397 -35.39 21.27 -3.17
C LEU A 397 -35.68 22.29 -2.06
N GLN A 398 -35.72 23.59 -2.38
CA GLN A 398 -35.99 24.64 -1.37
C GLN A 398 -37.29 24.41 -0.57
N PRO A 399 -38.46 24.07 -1.19
CA PRO A 399 -39.68 23.81 -0.46
C PRO A 399 -39.63 22.57 0.44
N LEU A 400 -38.68 21.65 0.21
CA LEU A 400 -38.50 20.43 1.01
C LEU A 400 -37.73 20.70 2.31
N SER A 401 -37.16 21.92 2.48
CA SER A 401 -36.62 22.39 3.76
C SER A 401 -37.72 22.35 4.84
N GLY A 402 -37.33 22.13 6.09
CA GLY A 402 -38.27 22.04 7.20
C GLY A 402 -37.70 21.24 8.37
N ASP A 403 -38.42 21.17 9.47
CA ASP A 403 -38.02 20.46 10.69
C ASP A 403 -36.65 20.87 11.23
N GLY A 404 -36.21 22.11 10.93
CA GLY A 404 -34.92 22.66 11.34
C GLY A 404 -33.75 22.28 10.41
N LEU A 405 -34.06 21.82 9.18
CA LEU A 405 -33.10 21.62 8.10
C LEU A 405 -33.41 22.55 6.92
N LYS A 406 -32.42 23.24 6.41
CA LYS A 406 -32.53 24.18 5.29
C LYS A 406 -31.49 23.86 4.23
N LEU A 407 -31.91 23.86 2.95
CA LEU A 407 -31.00 23.77 1.82
C LEU A 407 -30.04 24.96 1.84
N GLY A 408 -28.76 24.68 1.96
CA GLY A 408 -27.70 25.69 1.99
C GLY A 408 -26.98 25.82 0.66
N MET A 409 -26.72 24.70 -0.03
CA MET A 409 -26.02 24.72 -1.30
C MET A 409 -26.24 23.40 -2.09
N ILE A 410 -26.02 23.46 -3.40
CA ILE A 410 -25.87 22.29 -4.27
C ILE A 410 -24.51 22.36 -4.92
N SER A 411 -23.81 21.24 -4.94
CA SER A 411 -22.54 21.11 -5.67
C SER A 411 -22.58 19.93 -6.63
N ASN A 412 -21.82 20.05 -7.71
CA ASN A 412 -21.60 18.98 -8.66
C ASN A 412 -20.10 18.81 -8.87
N ARG A 413 -19.60 17.59 -8.79
CA ARG A 413 -18.15 17.30 -8.87
C ARG A 413 -17.26 18.13 -7.92
N GLY A 414 -17.79 18.48 -6.75
CA GLY A 414 -17.07 19.23 -5.71
C GLY A 414 -17.18 20.76 -5.80
N ILE A 415 -17.69 21.31 -6.90
CA ILE A 415 -17.88 22.75 -7.12
C ILE A 415 -19.30 23.16 -6.76
N GLU A 416 -19.46 24.29 -6.03
CA GLU A 416 -20.77 24.87 -5.76
C GLU A 416 -21.37 25.40 -7.06
N VAL A 417 -22.59 24.96 -7.37
CA VAL A 417 -23.32 25.36 -8.58
C VAL A 417 -24.63 26.06 -8.27
N TRP A 418 -25.05 26.04 -7.02
CA TRP A 418 -26.19 26.79 -6.51
C TRP A 418 -26.03 27.08 -5.00
N PRO A 419 -26.39 28.31 -4.55
CA PRO A 419 -26.77 29.49 -5.34
C PRO A 419 -25.54 30.16 -6.01
N GLY A 420 -25.74 30.67 -7.22
CA GLY A 420 -24.74 31.54 -7.86
C GLY A 420 -23.56 30.84 -8.53
N GLY A 421 -23.75 29.60 -9.00
CA GLY A 421 -22.75 28.86 -9.78
C GLY A 421 -22.40 29.51 -11.13
N PHE A 422 -21.29 29.06 -11.73
CA PHE A 422 -20.82 29.54 -13.04
C PHE A 422 -21.37 28.66 -14.16
N PRO A 423 -21.82 29.24 -15.30
CA PRO A 423 -22.38 28.48 -16.41
C PRO A 423 -21.35 27.60 -17.11
N GLU A 424 -20.04 27.86 -16.95
CA GLU A 424 -18.96 27.03 -17.47
C GLU A 424 -18.75 25.72 -16.70
N THR A 425 -19.37 25.58 -15.52
CA THR A 425 -19.20 24.38 -14.68
C THR A 425 -19.89 23.21 -15.33
N PHE A 426 -19.11 22.21 -15.76
CA PHE A 426 -19.63 20.95 -16.26
C PHE A 426 -20.27 20.14 -15.12
N CYS A 427 -21.54 19.77 -15.29
CA CYS A 427 -22.30 18.97 -14.34
C CYS A 427 -22.58 17.58 -14.89
N THR A 428 -22.55 16.58 -14.01
CA THR A 428 -23.02 15.21 -14.24
C THR A 428 -24.40 15.01 -13.61
N ASP A 429 -24.96 13.83 -13.72
CA ASP A 429 -26.22 13.43 -13.11
C ASP A 429 -26.17 13.24 -11.58
N HIS A 430 -25.00 13.39 -10.95
CA HIS A 430 -24.76 13.18 -9.52
C HIS A 430 -24.61 14.50 -8.76
N TRP A 431 -25.60 14.86 -7.93
CA TRP A 431 -25.71 16.15 -7.27
C TRP A 431 -25.61 16.03 -5.76
N ARG A 432 -24.70 16.76 -5.13
CA ARG A 432 -24.58 16.85 -3.67
C ARG A 432 -25.39 18.04 -3.16
N CYS A 433 -26.50 17.78 -2.48
CA CYS A 433 -27.41 18.77 -1.95
C CYS A 433 -27.25 18.85 -0.42
N ARG A 434 -26.72 19.97 0.06
CA ARG A 434 -26.41 20.17 1.49
C ARG A 434 -27.54 20.84 2.23
N PHE A 435 -28.04 20.14 3.24
CA PHE A 435 -29.02 20.68 4.18
C PHE A 435 -28.34 20.86 5.55
N LEU A 436 -28.39 22.10 6.05
CA LEU A 436 -27.80 22.49 7.33
C LEU A 436 -28.90 22.77 8.36
N ALA A 437 -28.54 22.68 9.64
CA ALA A 437 -29.40 23.07 10.75
C ALA A 437 -29.82 24.53 10.64
N ASP A 438 -31.13 24.79 10.67
CA ASP A 438 -31.71 26.16 10.64
C ASP A 438 -32.10 26.56 12.06
N GLY A 439 -31.44 27.59 12.58
CA GLY A 439 -31.73 28.15 13.90
C GLY A 439 -31.35 27.30 15.10
N SER A 440 -30.81 26.09 14.92
CA SER A 440 -30.28 25.24 15.98
C SER A 440 -28.86 24.78 15.65
N THR A 441 -28.05 24.46 16.67
CA THR A 441 -26.68 23.98 16.45
C THR A 441 -26.63 22.50 16.08
N THR A 442 -27.70 21.74 16.31
CA THR A 442 -27.72 20.26 16.08
C THR A 442 -29.04 19.78 15.47
N VAL A 443 -28.95 18.66 14.74
CA VAL A 443 -30.07 17.99 14.09
C VAL A 443 -30.14 16.54 14.52
N GLY A 444 -31.35 16.09 14.95
CA GLY A 444 -31.57 14.69 15.26
C GLY A 444 -31.81 13.84 13.99
N HIS A 445 -31.41 12.57 14.04
CA HIS A 445 -31.56 11.65 12.92
C HIS A 445 -33.01 11.51 12.40
N ALA A 446 -34.03 11.61 13.27
CA ALA A 446 -35.44 11.59 12.87
C ALA A 446 -35.79 12.72 11.90
N LYS A 447 -35.20 13.90 12.08
CA LYS A 447 -35.41 15.06 11.18
C LYS A 447 -34.77 14.82 9.82
N ILE A 448 -33.58 14.19 9.78
CA ILE A 448 -32.93 13.76 8.54
C ILE A 448 -33.78 12.72 7.81
N ALA A 449 -34.30 11.72 8.51
CA ALA A 449 -35.21 10.74 7.93
C ALA A 449 -36.50 11.39 7.37
N GLY A 450 -37.05 12.39 8.06
CA GLY A 450 -38.18 13.17 7.58
C GLY A 450 -37.87 13.98 6.31
N LEU A 451 -36.67 14.55 6.20
CA LEU A 451 -36.20 15.20 4.97
C LEU A 451 -36.14 14.22 3.81
N LEU A 452 -35.53 13.03 4.01
CA LEU A 452 -35.43 12.01 2.96
C LEU A 452 -36.80 11.53 2.49
N ALA A 453 -37.74 11.38 3.42
CA ALA A 453 -39.12 11.05 3.08
C ALA A 453 -39.80 12.12 2.18
N ARG A 454 -39.57 13.40 2.46
CA ARG A 454 -40.07 14.52 1.63
C ARG A 454 -39.41 14.53 0.24
N ILE A 455 -38.10 14.30 0.18
CA ILE A 455 -37.38 14.21 -1.11
C ILE A 455 -37.91 13.05 -1.96
N GLY A 456 -38.07 11.86 -1.38
CA GLY A 456 -38.64 10.71 -2.09
C GLY A 456 -40.11 10.95 -2.52
N ALA A 457 -40.93 11.57 -1.66
CA ALA A 457 -42.32 11.94 -2.00
C ALA A 457 -42.42 12.98 -3.13
N ALA A 458 -41.38 13.81 -3.30
CA ALA A 458 -41.26 14.74 -4.43
C ALA A 458 -40.79 14.06 -5.74
N GLY A 459 -40.56 12.75 -5.72
CA GLY A 459 -40.13 11.98 -6.91
C GLY A 459 -38.64 12.15 -7.24
N LEU A 460 -37.82 12.64 -6.28
CA LEU A 460 -36.39 12.79 -6.45
C LEU A 460 -35.67 11.52 -5.94
N ASP A 461 -34.80 10.97 -6.76
CA ASP A 461 -34.03 9.78 -6.44
C ASP A 461 -32.76 10.14 -5.65
N PHE A 462 -32.74 9.81 -4.34
CA PHE A 462 -31.54 9.97 -3.53
C PHE A 462 -30.76 8.66 -3.44
N VAL A 463 -29.51 8.70 -3.88
CA VAL A 463 -28.64 7.52 -4.00
C VAL A 463 -27.72 7.33 -2.81
N LYS A 464 -27.43 8.43 -2.06
CA LYS A 464 -26.52 8.40 -0.92
C LYS A 464 -26.82 9.54 0.05
N THR A 465 -26.44 9.37 1.32
CA THR A 465 -26.44 10.43 2.33
C THR A 465 -25.17 10.41 3.15
N GLU A 466 -24.69 11.62 3.57
CA GLU A 466 -23.58 11.78 4.49
C GLU A 466 -23.96 12.76 5.61
N ASN A 467 -23.92 12.30 6.85
CA ASN A 467 -24.19 13.16 7.99
C ASN A 467 -23.06 14.19 8.17
N LEU A 468 -23.41 15.46 8.21
CA LEU A 468 -22.46 16.54 8.51
C LEU A 468 -22.31 16.64 10.02
N CYS A 469 -21.09 16.42 10.50
CA CYS A 469 -20.82 16.41 11.93
C CYS A 469 -19.78 17.47 12.31
N SER A 470 -19.89 17.94 13.55
CA SER A 470 -18.80 18.61 14.27
C SER A 470 -18.27 17.68 15.36
N PHE A 471 -16.99 17.82 15.69
CA PHE A 471 -16.34 17.14 16.80
C PHE A 471 -15.73 18.21 17.71
N ASP A 472 -16.17 18.26 18.98
CA ASP A 472 -15.81 19.32 19.93
C ASP A 472 -16.00 20.75 19.35
N GLY A 473 -17.09 20.94 18.59
CA GLY A 473 -17.43 22.19 17.92
C GLY A 473 -16.65 22.47 16.62
N GLN A 474 -15.69 21.64 16.26
CA GLN A 474 -14.93 21.79 15.01
C GLN A 474 -15.64 21.08 13.84
N LYS A 475 -15.81 21.78 12.73
CA LYS A 475 -16.41 21.25 11.49
C LYS A 475 -15.58 20.06 10.96
N ALA A 476 -16.24 18.92 10.69
CA ALA A 476 -15.62 17.70 10.23
C ALA A 476 -16.12 17.24 8.85
N TYR A 477 -16.34 18.16 7.94
CA TYR A 477 -16.73 17.92 6.55
C TYR A 477 -16.20 19.03 5.65
N SER A 478 -15.94 18.68 4.37
CA SER A 478 -15.45 19.64 3.38
C SER A 478 -16.49 20.72 3.03
N GLY A 479 -16.07 21.92 2.69
CA GLY A 479 -16.86 22.90 1.97
C GLY A 479 -17.22 22.43 0.57
N ALA A 480 -17.85 23.28 -0.21
CA ALA A 480 -17.70 23.37 -1.64
C ALA A 480 -16.98 24.68 -1.89
N ASP A 481 -15.95 24.62 -2.67
CA ASP A 481 -15.15 25.79 -3.05
C ASP A 481 -15.70 26.39 -4.33
#